data_ab1b29d2f1a0185c0f501abbbee2da4f
#
_entry.id   ab1b29d2f1a0185c0f501abbbee2da4f
#
_cell.length_a   1.000
_cell.length_b   1.000
_cell.length_c   1.000
_cell.angle_alpha   90.00
_cell.angle_beta   90.00
_cell.angle_gamma   90.00
#
_symmetry.space_group_name_H-M   'P 1'
#
loop_
_entity.id
_entity.type
_entity.pdbx_description
1 polymer ?
#
loop_
_entity_poly.entity_id
_entity_poly.type
_entity_poly.pdbx_seq_one_letter_code
_entity_poly.pdbx_strand_id
1 'polypeptide(L)'
;STDVTVRELAESVFFMNQNYISHLFAEKKGISFSAFLRQVRISHAKELLMEDKWSVTEVASMVGYNDTSQFIRIFRQETGVAPKKYRAAGATEGDLPDL
;
A
#
# COMPACT_ATOMS: atom_id res chain seq x y z
N SER A 1 7.24 -16.77 14.77
CA SER A 1 6.67 -15.65 14.24
C SER A 1 5.19 -15.75 14.15
N THR A 2 4.63 -14.76 14.48
CA THR A 2 3.23 -14.64 14.35
C THR A 2 2.88 -14.13 12.99
N ASP A 3 1.70 -14.43 12.57
CA ASP A 3 1.22 -13.94 11.31
C ASP A 3 1.01 -12.45 11.42
N VAL A 4 1.79 -11.71 10.68
CA VAL A 4 1.68 -10.26 10.64
C VAL A 4 0.70 -9.91 9.55
N THR A 5 -0.35 -9.18 9.89
CA THR A 5 -1.31 -8.76 8.88
C THR A 5 -0.71 -7.67 8.03
N VAL A 6 -1.26 -7.51 6.82
CA VAL A 6 -0.85 -6.43 5.94
C VAL A 6 -1.05 -5.08 6.63
N ARG A 7 -2.12 -4.96 7.40
CA ARG A 7 -2.39 -3.71 8.12
C ARG A 7 -1.31 -3.41 9.14
N GLU A 8 -0.92 -4.41 9.93
CA GLU A 8 0.14 -4.22 10.92
C GLU A 8 1.45 -3.84 10.26
N LEU A 9 1.76 -4.49 9.15
CA LEU A 9 2.97 -4.19 8.42
C LEU A 9 2.96 -2.78 7.88
N ALA A 10 1.84 -2.36 7.30
CA ALA A 10 1.70 -1.01 6.77
C ALA A 10 1.83 0.02 7.87
N GLU A 11 1.24 -0.23 9.02
CA GLU A 11 1.35 0.68 10.15
C GLU A 11 2.79 0.79 10.63
N SER A 12 3.52 -0.32 10.62
CA SER A 12 4.92 -0.31 11.01
C SER A 12 5.75 0.55 10.08
N VAL A 13 5.50 0.46 8.79
CA VAL A 13 6.20 1.32 7.83
C VAL A 13 5.85 2.77 8.09
N PHE A 14 4.59 3.05 8.31
CA PHE A 14 4.11 4.40 8.54
C PHE A 14 4.75 5.01 9.77
N PHE A 15 4.91 4.21 10.83
CA PHE A 15 5.52 4.69 12.05
C PHE A 15 7.04 4.62 12.03
N MET A 16 7.62 4.29 10.88
CA MET A 16 9.07 4.36 10.68
C MET A 16 9.86 3.41 11.58
N ASN A 17 9.29 2.27 11.91
CA ASN A 17 10.02 1.30 12.72
C ASN A 17 10.94 0.48 11.83
N GLN A 18 12.13 1.02 11.58
CA GLN A 18 13.09 0.42 10.67
C GLN A 18 13.52 -0.98 11.11
N ASN A 19 13.72 -1.17 12.39
CA ASN A 19 14.15 -2.47 12.88
C ASN A 19 13.09 -3.54 12.66
N TYR A 20 11.85 -3.19 12.92
CA TYR A 20 10.75 -4.12 12.73
C TYR A 20 10.59 -4.47 11.25
N ILE A 21 10.64 -3.47 10.40
CA ILE A 21 10.52 -3.67 8.95
C ILE A 21 11.65 -4.54 8.45
N SER A 22 12.88 -4.27 8.89
CA SER A 22 14.03 -5.07 8.46
C SER A 22 13.91 -6.51 8.92
N HIS A 23 13.41 -6.71 10.14
CA HIS A 23 13.22 -8.04 10.67
C HIS A 23 12.19 -8.83 9.84
N LEU A 24 11.09 -8.19 9.53
CA LEU A 24 10.04 -8.82 8.70
C LEU A 24 10.57 -9.12 7.30
N PHE A 25 11.31 -8.18 6.74
CA PHE A 25 11.88 -8.37 5.42
C PHE A 25 12.83 -9.56 5.37
N ALA A 26 13.58 -9.78 6.43
CA ALA A 26 14.55 -10.86 6.47
C ALA A 26 13.89 -12.23 6.28
N GLU A 27 12.60 -12.32 6.56
CA GLU A 27 11.86 -13.57 6.37
C GLU A 27 11.33 -13.73 4.95
N LYS A 28 11.48 -12.71 4.11
CA LYS A 28 11.00 -12.74 2.74
C LYS A 28 12.14 -13.05 1.81
N LYS A 29 12.06 -14.16 1.10
CA LYS A 29 13.12 -14.57 0.19
C LYS A 29 12.72 -14.27 -1.24
N GLY A 30 13.71 -13.92 -2.05
CA GLY A 30 13.48 -13.67 -3.45
C GLY A 30 12.92 -12.31 -3.78
N ILE A 31 12.94 -11.37 -2.83
CA ILE A 31 12.42 -10.04 -3.05
C ILE A 31 13.37 -9.02 -2.42
N SER A 32 13.60 -7.91 -3.11
CA SER A 32 14.46 -6.85 -2.57
C SER A 32 13.70 -6.08 -1.51
N PHE A 33 14.46 -5.39 -0.65
CA PHE A 33 13.83 -4.57 0.38
C PHE A 33 12.96 -3.47 -0.23
N SER A 34 13.42 -2.84 -1.31
CA SER A 34 12.64 -1.78 -1.93
C SER A 34 11.33 -2.31 -2.51
N ALA A 35 11.36 -3.51 -3.08
CA ALA A 35 10.13 -4.11 -3.60
C ALA A 35 9.18 -4.47 -2.46
N PHE A 36 9.73 -4.99 -1.36
CA PHE A 36 8.94 -5.31 -0.19
C PHE A 36 8.28 -4.05 0.38
N LEU A 37 9.05 -2.99 0.54
CA LEU A 37 8.54 -1.73 1.04
C LEU A 37 7.44 -1.18 0.15
N ARG A 38 7.63 -1.27 -1.17
CA ARG A 38 6.62 -0.82 -2.12
C ARG A 38 5.32 -1.60 -1.95
N GLN A 39 5.41 -2.92 -1.77
CA GLN A 39 4.22 -3.73 -1.57
C GLN A 39 3.46 -3.30 -0.32
N VAL A 40 4.19 -3.05 0.77
CA VAL A 40 3.58 -2.64 2.02
C VAL A 40 2.89 -1.29 1.87
N ARG A 41 3.57 -0.34 1.22
CA ARG A 41 3.01 1.00 1.02
C ARG A 41 1.75 0.95 0.16
N ILE A 42 1.77 0.16 -0.91
CA ILE A 42 0.61 0.07 -1.79
C ILE A 42 -0.56 -0.64 -1.09
N SER A 43 -0.28 -1.65 -0.29
CA SER A 43 -1.32 -2.31 0.49
C SER A 43 -2.00 -1.33 1.45
N HIS A 44 -1.21 -0.47 2.10
CA HIS A 44 -1.75 0.54 2.99
C HIS A 44 -2.57 1.56 2.20
N ALA A 45 -2.08 1.94 1.02
CA ALA A 45 -2.81 2.88 0.18
C ALA A 45 -4.18 2.32 -0.21
N LYS A 46 -4.25 1.04 -0.53
CA LYS A 46 -5.53 0.41 -0.86
C LYS A 46 -6.52 0.56 0.28
N GLU A 47 -6.08 0.34 1.51
CA GLU A 47 -6.96 0.49 2.66
C GLU A 47 -7.44 1.92 2.82
N LEU A 48 -6.51 2.89 2.70
CA LEU A 48 -6.87 4.29 2.85
C LEU A 48 -7.81 4.76 1.75
N LEU A 49 -7.62 4.26 0.53
CA LEU A 49 -8.48 4.64 -0.58
C LEU A 49 -9.93 4.18 -0.38
N MET A 50 -10.13 3.11 0.37
CA MET A 50 -11.47 2.63 0.64
C MET A 50 -12.20 3.50 1.67
N GLU A 51 -11.46 4.29 2.43
CA GLU A 51 -12.07 5.27 3.31
C GLU A 51 -12.36 6.52 2.49
N ASP A 52 -13.60 6.92 2.46
CA ASP A 52 -14.00 8.06 1.65
C ASP A 52 -13.73 9.36 2.40
N LYS A 53 -12.47 9.60 2.72
CA LYS A 53 -12.10 10.82 3.44
C LYS A 53 -10.73 11.37 3.08
N TRP A 54 -9.94 10.65 2.32
CA TRP A 54 -8.59 11.09 1.95
C TRP A 54 -8.51 11.30 0.45
N SER A 55 -7.91 12.40 0.03
CA SER A 55 -7.63 12.60 -1.39
C SER A 55 -6.50 11.67 -1.82
N VAL A 56 -6.35 11.48 -3.12
CA VAL A 56 -5.25 10.66 -3.64
C VAL A 56 -3.91 11.27 -3.23
N THR A 57 -3.80 12.60 -3.26
CA THR A 57 -2.57 13.28 -2.83
C THR A 57 -2.29 13.02 -1.36
N GLU A 58 -3.33 13.07 -0.54
CA GLU A 58 -3.15 12.78 0.89
C GLU A 58 -2.73 11.34 1.12
N VAL A 59 -3.35 10.40 0.40
CA VAL A 59 -2.98 8.99 0.53
C VAL A 59 -1.51 8.79 0.15
N ALA A 60 -1.08 9.39 -0.97
CA ALA A 60 0.30 9.29 -1.39
C ALA A 60 1.26 9.70 -0.28
N SER A 61 0.98 10.85 0.32
CA SER A 61 1.82 11.36 1.41
C SER A 61 1.78 10.44 2.62
N MET A 62 0.60 9.97 2.98
CA MET A 62 0.43 9.14 4.16
C MET A 62 1.17 7.81 4.07
N VAL A 63 1.32 7.27 2.86
CA VAL A 63 2.02 6.00 2.70
C VAL A 63 3.49 6.18 2.34
N GLY A 64 3.98 7.42 2.31
CA GLY A 64 5.40 7.67 2.21
C GLY A 64 5.91 8.15 0.86
N TYR A 65 5.03 8.57 -0.04
CA TYR A 65 5.46 9.14 -1.32
C TYR A 65 5.31 10.64 -1.31
N ASN A 66 6.40 11.35 -1.59
CA ASN A 66 6.38 12.80 -1.62
C ASN A 66 5.82 13.34 -2.94
N ASP A 67 5.85 12.52 -3.97
CA ASP A 67 5.42 12.91 -5.31
C ASP A 67 4.16 12.11 -5.66
N THR A 68 3.04 12.81 -5.80
CA THR A 68 1.78 12.16 -6.12
C THR A 68 1.82 11.44 -7.46
N SER A 69 2.49 12.04 -8.45
CA SER A 69 2.60 11.41 -9.77
C SER A 69 3.34 10.09 -9.69
N GLN A 70 4.40 10.04 -8.89
CA GLN A 70 5.14 8.81 -8.69
C GLN A 70 4.26 7.76 -8.02
N PHE A 71 3.51 8.17 -7.01
CA PHE A 71 2.61 7.27 -6.32
C PHE A 71 1.60 6.67 -7.30
N ILE A 72 0.99 7.51 -8.12
CA ILE A 72 -0.02 7.06 -9.09
C ILE A 72 0.58 6.04 -10.05
N ARG A 73 1.79 6.32 -10.54
CA ARG A 73 2.45 5.40 -11.47
C ARG A 73 2.74 4.06 -10.82
N ILE A 74 3.26 4.10 -9.60
CA ILE A 74 3.59 2.87 -8.88
C ILE A 74 2.33 2.09 -8.53
N PHE A 75 1.29 2.80 -8.09
CA PHE A 75 0.03 2.15 -7.76
C PHE A 75 -0.53 1.41 -8.97
N ARG A 76 -0.50 2.05 -10.16
CA ARG A 76 -0.96 1.41 -11.37
C ARG A 76 -0.12 0.19 -11.74
N GLN A 77 1.19 0.28 -11.53
CA GLN A 77 2.07 -0.86 -11.81
C GLN A 77 1.75 -2.05 -10.91
N GLU A 78 1.44 -1.76 -9.65
CA GLU A 78 1.21 -2.82 -8.68
C GLU A 78 -0.20 -3.39 -8.72
N THR A 79 -1.18 -2.58 -9.06
CA THR A 79 -2.59 -2.99 -8.99
C THR A 79 -3.26 -3.11 -10.35
N GLY A 80 -2.69 -2.51 -11.37
CA GLY A 80 -3.28 -2.50 -12.70
C GLY A 80 -4.21 -1.33 -12.97
N VAL A 81 -4.56 -0.54 -11.95
CA VAL A 81 -5.48 0.59 -12.14
C VAL A 81 -4.99 1.79 -11.34
N ALA A 82 -5.40 2.98 -11.77
CA ALA A 82 -5.05 4.20 -11.04
C ALA A 82 -5.81 4.26 -9.70
N PRO A 83 -5.25 4.98 -8.72
CA PRO A 83 -5.88 5.04 -7.40
C PRO A 83 -7.32 5.54 -7.43
N LYS A 84 -7.60 6.55 -8.24
CA LYS A 84 -8.95 7.10 -8.33
C LYS A 84 -9.93 6.07 -8.84
N LYS A 85 -9.51 5.29 -9.84
CA LYS A 85 -10.36 4.25 -10.40
C LYS A 85 -10.53 3.10 -9.42
N TYR A 86 -9.48 2.80 -8.69
CA TYR A 86 -9.54 1.77 -7.66
C TYR A 86 -10.58 2.13 -6.60
N ARG A 87 -10.58 3.38 -6.16
CA ARG A 87 -11.56 3.86 -5.18
C ARG A 87 -12.97 3.76 -5.73
N ALA A 88 -13.16 4.19 -6.97
CA ALA A 88 -14.48 4.15 -7.59
C ALA A 88 -15.01 2.73 -7.69
N ALA A 89 -14.16 1.78 -8.02
CA ALA A 89 -14.54 0.38 -8.11
C ALA A 89 -14.89 -0.18 -6.73
N GLY A 90 -14.18 0.28 -5.70
CA GLY A 90 -14.46 -0.14 -4.34
C GLY A 90 -15.80 0.31 -3.83
N ALA A 91 -16.32 1.42 -4.38
CA ALA A 91 -17.64 1.91 -3.99
C ALA A 91 -18.75 1.00 -4.47
N THR A 92 -18.47 0.13 -5.43
CA THR A 92 -19.43 -0.87 -5.92
C THR A 92 -18.88 -2.24 -5.56
N GLU A 93 -18.81 -2.49 -4.29
CA GLU A 93 -18.09 -3.63 -3.75
C GLU A 93 -18.43 -4.96 -4.39
N GLY A 94 -19.69 -5.19 -4.65
CA GLY A 94 -20.11 -6.46 -5.23
C GLY A 94 -19.62 -6.69 -6.64
N ASP A 95 -19.11 -5.65 -7.28
CA ASP A 95 -18.67 -5.73 -8.68
C ASP A 95 -17.16 -5.88 -8.81
N LEU A 96 -16.45 -5.90 -7.71
CA LEU A 96 -15.01 -6.08 -7.76
C LEU A 96 -14.68 -7.48 -8.22
N PRO A 97 -13.72 -7.63 -9.14
CA PRO A 97 -13.36 -8.96 -9.59
C PRO A 97 -12.67 -9.73 -8.46
N ASP A 98 -12.90 -11.01 -8.46
CA ASP A 98 -12.18 -11.90 -7.57
C ASP A 98 -10.79 -12.10 -8.14
N LEU A 99 -9.80 -11.72 -7.40
CA LEU A 99 -8.43 -11.87 -7.85
C LEU A 99 -7.76 -13.03 -7.19
#